data_9628d124d187ef6b66d06478a258dba5
#
_entry.id   9628d124d187ef6b66d06478a258dba5
#
_cell.length_a   1.000
_cell.length_b   1.000
_cell.length_c   1.000
_cell.angle_alpha   90.00
_cell.angle_beta   90.00
_cell.angle_gamma   90.00
#
_symmetry.space_group_name_H-M   'P 1'
#
loop_
_entity.id
_entity.type
_entity.pdbx_description
1 polymer ?
#
loop_
_entity_poly.entity_id
_entity_poly.type
_entity_poly.pdbx_seq_one_letter_code
_entity_poly.pdbx_strand_id
1 'polypeptide(L)'
;PRLEKHAAETGLTPAATDLSNAKTFWGVCRPHTGIRLNWRLIGAPEYVADYVCIHELCHLRHPDHSPRFWHLVNTLTPHTDNAKSWLKAHGRELFVLG
;
A
#
# COMPACT_ATOMS: atom_id res chain seq x y z
N PRO A 1 5.07 5.67 -10.50
CA PRO A 1 6.47 5.75 -10.08
C PRO A 1 6.82 4.80 -8.96
N ARG A 2 6.40 5.09 -7.70
CA ARG A 2 6.78 4.24 -6.57
C ARG A 2 6.14 2.85 -6.65
N LEU A 3 4.86 2.76 -6.98
CA LEU A 3 4.17 1.49 -7.12
C LEU A 3 4.75 0.68 -8.27
N GLU A 4 5.05 1.31 -9.39
CA GLU A 4 5.66 0.64 -10.54
C GLU A 4 7.05 0.12 -10.21
N LYS A 5 7.82 0.88 -9.44
CA LYS A 5 9.13 0.46 -8.97
C LYS A 5 9.03 -0.80 -8.12
N HIS A 6 8.12 -0.83 -7.15
CA HIS A 6 7.94 -2.00 -6.30
C HIS A 6 7.38 -3.19 -7.06
N ALA A 7 6.50 -2.95 -8.03
CA ALA A 7 6.00 -4.02 -8.89
C ALA A 7 7.14 -4.69 -9.65
N ALA A 8 8.06 -3.89 -10.21
CA ALA A 8 9.22 -4.42 -10.92
C ALA A 8 10.15 -5.20 -9.99
N GLU A 9 10.40 -4.70 -8.78
CA GLU A 9 11.30 -5.32 -7.82
C GLU A 9 10.74 -6.64 -7.25
N THR A 10 9.43 -6.72 -7.05
CA THR A 10 8.79 -7.88 -6.42
C THR A 10 8.29 -8.91 -7.41
N GLY A 11 8.19 -8.57 -8.69
CA GLY A 11 7.61 -9.41 -9.72
C GLY A 11 6.08 -9.49 -9.66
N LEU A 12 5.43 -8.68 -8.84
CA LEU A 12 3.98 -8.63 -8.72
C LEU A 12 3.45 -7.49 -9.60
N THR A 13 2.73 -7.82 -10.66
CA THR A 13 2.28 -6.85 -11.65
C THR A 13 0.76 -6.66 -11.59
N PRO A 14 0.28 -5.45 -11.20
CA PRO A 14 -1.16 -5.18 -11.20
C PRO A 14 -1.69 -4.96 -12.62
N ALA A 15 -3.00 -5.15 -12.81
CA ALA A 15 -3.66 -4.90 -14.08
C ALA A 15 -3.60 -3.41 -14.47
N ALA A 16 -3.70 -2.52 -13.48
CA ALA A 16 -3.58 -1.09 -13.65
C ALA A 16 -3.21 -0.43 -12.33
N THR A 17 -2.72 0.81 -12.38
CA THR A 17 -2.41 1.60 -11.19
C THR A 17 -3.06 2.97 -11.32
N ASP A 18 -3.54 3.54 -10.21
CA ASP A 18 -4.20 4.83 -10.20
C ASP A 18 -4.11 5.46 -8.81
N LEU A 19 -4.48 6.73 -8.72
CA LEU A 19 -4.56 7.46 -7.46
C LEU A 19 -6.01 7.56 -7.01
N SER A 20 -6.21 7.60 -5.69
CA SER A 20 -7.52 7.68 -5.08
C SER A 20 -7.62 8.92 -4.19
N ASN A 21 -8.81 9.53 -4.16
CA ASN A 21 -9.15 10.63 -3.25
C ASN A 21 -10.08 10.16 -2.13
N ALA A 22 -10.19 8.87 -1.91
CA ALA A 22 -11.03 8.31 -0.84
C ALA A 22 -10.54 8.77 0.53
N LYS A 23 -11.45 8.86 1.50
CA LYS A 23 -11.13 9.26 2.87
C LYS A 23 -11.24 8.11 3.87
N THR A 24 -11.42 6.89 3.37
CA THR A 24 -11.65 5.71 4.20
C THR A 24 -10.59 4.63 4.04
N PHE A 25 -9.70 4.73 3.04
CA PHE A 25 -8.64 3.74 2.85
C PHE A 25 -7.39 4.38 2.26
N TRP A 26 -6.22 3.77 2.53
CA TRP A 26 -4.92 4.20 1.99
C TRP A 26 -4.62 3.56 0.65
N GLY A 27 -5.12 2.37 0.42
CA GLY A 27 -4.94 1.66 -0.82
C GLY A 27 -6.01 0.59 -0.98
N VAL A 28 -6.23 0.15 -2.21
CA VAL A 28 -7.13 -0.93 -2.53
C VAL A 28 -6.56 -1.71 -3.71
N CYS A 29 -6.72 -3.04 -3.68
CA CYS A 29 -6.32 -3.92 -4.76
C CYS A 29 -7.52 -4.70 -5.24
N ARG A 30 -7.78 -4.64 -6.55
CA ARG A 30 -8.86 -5.38 -7.19
C ARG A 30 -8.28 -6.17 -8.37
N PRO A 31 -8.57 -7.47 -8.49
CA PRO A 31 -7.94 -8.32 -9.50
C PRO A 31 -8.14 -7.83 -10.93
N HIS A 32 -9.29 -7.26 -11.25
CA HIS A 32 -9.62 -6.89 -12.61
C HIS A 32 -9.40 -5.41 -12.92
N THR A 33 -9.45 -4.54 -11.92
CA THR A 33 -9.34 -3.10 -12.11
C THR A 33 -8.01 -2.53 -11.64
N GLY A 34 -7.24 -3.30 -10.88
CA GLY A 34 -5.89 -2.90 -10.48
C GLY A 34 -5.81 -2.33 -9.07
N ILE A 35 -4.74 -1.59 -8.82
CA ILE A 35 -4.42 -1.02 -7.52
C ILE A 35 -4.64 0.49 -7.55
N ARG A 36 -5.28 1.02 -6.50
CA ARG A 36 -5.40 2.44 -6.27
C ARG A 36 -4.73 2.80 -4.95
N LEU A 37 -3.94 3.86 -4.95
CA LEU A 37 -3.28 4.38 -3.77
C LEU A 37 -3.79 5.78 -3.48
N ASN A 38 -3.95 6.09 -2.19
CA ASN A 38 -4.42 7.40 -1.79
C ASN A 38 -3.33 8.45 -2.07
N TRP A 39 -3.67 9.55 -2.75
CA TRP A 39 -2.72 10.61 -3.06
C TRP A 39 -2.12 11.25 -1.82
N ARG A 40 -2.83 11.19 -0.69
CA ARG A 40 -2.36 11.78 0.58
C ARG A 40 -1.12 11.11 1.14
N LEU A 41 -0.76 9.92 0.61
CA LEU A 41 0.50 9.26 0.99
C LEU A 41 1.74 10.09 0.62
N ILE A 42 1.61 11.10 -0.24
CA ILE A 42 2.70 12.04 -0.51
C ILE A 42 3.14 12.75 0.78
N GLY A 43 2.22 13.01 1.72
CA GLY A 43 2.52 13.62 3.01
C GLY A 43 3.09 12.66 4.05
N ALA A 44 3.19 11.36 3.75
CA ALA A 44 3.73 10.36 4.68
C ALA A 44 5.22 10.13 4.42
N PRO A 45 5.96 9.61 5.43
CA PRO A 45 7.33 9.17 5.21
C PRO A 45 7.42 8.11 4.12
N GLU A 46 8.57 8.02 3.44
CA GLU A 46 8.76 7.06 2.35
C GLU A 46 8.47 5.62 2.79
N TYR A 47 8.92 5.24 3.97
CA TYR A 47 8.72 3.85 4.42
C TYR A 47 7.24 3.51 4.60
N VAL A 48 6.40 4.49 4.91
CA VAL A 48 4.95 4.30 5.02
C VAL A 48 4.33 4.12 3.65
N ALA A 49 4.67 4.98 2.70
CA ALA A 49 4.18 4.87 1.32
C ALA A 49 4.63 3.55 0.69
N ASP A 50 5.89 3.16 0.93
CA ASP A 50 6.41 1.88 0.44
C ASP A 50 5.65 0.71 1.03
N TYR A 51 5.35 0.75 2.33
CA TYR A 51 4.56 -0.29 2.98
C TYR A 51 3.18 -0.43 2.32
N VAL A 52 2.47 0.68 2.09
CA VAL A 52 1.15 0.62 1.47
C VAL A 52 1.23 0.03 0.06
N CYS A 53 2.22 0.45 -0.72
CA CYS A 53 2.45 -0.12 -2.05
C CYS A 53 2.64 -1.63 -1.99
N ILE A 54 3.52 -2.09 -1.09
CA ILE A 54 3.82 -3.52 -0.95
C ILE A 54 2.60 -4.29 -0.43
N HIS A 55 1.86 -3.71 0.50
CA HIS A 55 0.64 -4.30 1.04
C HIS A 55 -0.37 -4.59 -0.08
N GLU A 56 -0.61 -3.61 -0.96
CA GLU A 56 -1.56 -3.81 -2.06
C GLU A 56 -1.02 -4.77 -3.12
N LEU A 57 0.27 -4.72 -3.42
CA LEU A 57 0.88 -5.66 -4.36
C LEU A 57 0.78 -7.10 -3.87
N CYS A 58 0.95 -7.32 -2.57
CA CYS A 58 0.82 -8.66 -1.98
C CYS A 58 -0.58 -9.23 -2.12
N HIS A 59 -1.62 -8.37 -2.18
CA HIS A 59 -2.98 -8.83 -2.43
C HIS A 59 -3.19 -9.44 -3.81
N LEU A 60 -2.29 -9.18 -4.77
CA LEU A 60 -2.35 -9.85 -6.06
C LEU A 60 -2.11 -11.34 -5.94
N ARG A 61 -1.39 -11.77 -4.92
CA ARG A 61 -1.09 -13.19 -4.66
C ARG A 61 -1.97 -13.77 -3.55
N HIS A 62 -2.25 -12.98 -2.52
CA HIS A 62 -3.05 -13.39 -1.36
C HIS A 62 -4.15 -12.35 -1.12
N PRO A 63 -5.38 -12.56 -1.61
CA PRO A 63 -6.44 -11.55 -1.50
C PRO A 63 -6.95 -11.31 -0.09
N ASP A 64 -6.67 -12.19 0.85
CA ASP A 64 -7.06 -12.03 2.24
C ASP A 64 -5.87 -11.59 3.11
N HIS A 65 -6.12 -11.29 4.37
CA HIS A 65 -5.09 -10.96 5.35
C HIS A 65 -4.64 -12.20 6.14
N SER A 66 -4.41 -13.32 5.43
CA SER A 66 -3.98 -14.59 6.01
C SER A 66 -2.53 -14.51 6.50
N PRO A 67 -2.05 -15.51 7.28
CA PRO A 67 -0.64 -15.60 7.63
C PRO A 67 0.29 -15.62 6.42
N ARG A 68 -0.13 -16.21 5.30
CA ARG A 68 0.67 -16.22 4.07
C ARG A 68 0.83 -14.81 3.50
N PHE A 69 -0.23 -14.00 3.53
CA PHE A 69 -0.19 -12.61 3.11
C PHE A 69 0.83 -11.84 3.93
N TRP A 70 0.72 -11.89 5.25
CA TRP A 70 1.63 -11.14 6.14
C TRP A 70 3.06 -11.63 6.05
N HIS A 71 3.26 -12.93 5.83
CA HIS A 71 4.62 -13.46 5.60
C HIS A 71 5.23 -12.83 4.35
N LEU A 72 4.47 -12.73 3.27
CA LEU A 72 4.95 -12.09 2.04
C LEU A 72 5.25 -10.61 2.25
N VAL A 73 4.34 -9.87 2.91
CA VAL A 73 4.57 -8.46 3.21
C VAL A 73 5.86 -8.28 4.01
N ASN A 74 6.04 -9.06 5.07
CA ASN A 74 7.21 -8.93 5.95
C ASN A 74 8.51 -9.38 5.26
N THR A 75 8.42 -10.24 4.25
CA THR A 75 9.57 -10.63 3.43
C THR A 75 10.00 -9.48 2.53
N LEU A 76 9.05 -8.70 2.03
CA LEU A 76 9.32 -7.63 1.07
C LEU A 76 9.61 -6.27 1.72
N THR A 77 9.20 -6.06 2.96
CA THR A 77 9.51 -4.83 3.69
C THR A 77 9.79 -5.11 5.16
N PRO A 78 10.82 -4.45 5.74
CA PRO A 78 11.08 -4.55 7.19
C PRO A 78 10.27 -3.54 8.01
N HIS A 79 9.43 -2.72 7.37
CA HIS A 79 8.82 -1.55 8.01
C HIS A 79 7.34 -1.72 8.37
N THR A 80 6.80 -2.95 8.31
CA THR A 80 5.37 -3.20 8.51
C THR A 80 4.84 -2.60 9.82
N ASP A 81 5.47 -2.92 10.95
CA ASP A 81 4.98 -2.46 12.25
C ASP A 81 5.11 -0.95 12.43
N ASN A 82 6.23 -0.39 11.98
CA ASN A 82 6.47 1.04 12.08
C ASN A 82 5.48 1.82 11.18
N ALA A 83 5.22 1.31 9.98
CA ALA A 83 4.28 1.95 9.07
C ALA A 83 2.85 1.91 9.61
N LYS A 84 2.42 0.77 10.15
CA LYS A 84 1.11 0.64 10.78
C LYS A 84 0.96 1.61 11.95
N SER A 85 1.98 1.73 12.79
CA SER A 85 1.97 2.64 13.93
C SER A 85 1.88 4.09 13.48
N TRP A 86 2.63 4.45 12.44
CA TRP A 86 2.59 5.80 11.89
C TRP A 86 1.21 6.15 11.34
N LEU A 87 0.60 5.24 10.57
CA LEU A 87 -0.74 5.47 10.01
C LEU A 87 -1.79 5.60 11.08
N LYS A 88 -1.68 4.82 12.15
CA LYS A 88 -2.59 4.91 13.30
C LYS A 88 -2.46 6.25 14.01
N ALA A 89 -1.23 6.75 14.17
CA ALA A 89 -0.97 7.98 14.91
C ALA A 89 -1.25 9.24 14.08
N HIS A 90 -0.97 9.22 12.78
CA HIS A 90 -0.96 10.41 11.92
C HIS A 90 -1.93 10.37 10.74
N GLY A 91 -2.58 9.25 10.48
CA GLY A 91 -3.44 9.11 9.32
C GLY A 91 -4.53 10.16 9.22
N ARG A 92 -5.14 10.54 10.35
CA ARG A 92 -6.18 11.56 10.38
C ARG A 92 -5.69 12.90 9.86
N GLU A 93 -4.45 13.26 10.20
CA GLU A 93 -3.87 14.55 9.79
C GLU A 93 -3.80 14.65 8.28
N LEU A 94 -3.51 13.54 7.60
CA LEU A 94 -3.46 13.52 6.14
C LEU A 94 -4.85 13.61 5.51
N PHE A 95 -5.86 13.05 6.15
CA PHE A 95 -7.22 13.09 5.59
C PHE A 95 -7.88 14.46 5.68
N VAL A 96 -7.36 15.39 6.48
CA VAL A 96 -7.85 16.77 6.48
C VAL A 96 -7.27 17.61 5.35
N LEU A 97 -6.31 17.11 4.59
CA LEU A 97 -5.69 17.81 3.47
C LEU A 97 -6.60 17.87 2.22
N GLY A 98 -7.69 17.59 2.24
CA GLY A 98 -8.49 17.69 1.05
C GLY A 98 -9.94 17.73 1.40
#